data_2978629253eb9253e82439bdc8ff6523
#
_entry.id   2978629253eb9253e82439bdc8ff6523
#
_cell.length_a   1.000
_cell.length_b   1.000
_cell.length_c   1.000
_cell.angle_alpha   90.00
_cell.angle_beta   90.00
_cell.angle_gamma   90.00
#
_symmetry.space_group_name_H-M   'P 1'
#
loop_
_entity.id
_entity.type
_entity.pdbx_description
1 polymer ?
#
loop_
_entity_poly.entity_id
_entity_poly.type
_entity_poly.pdbx_seq_one_letter_code
_entity_poly.pdbx_strand_id
1 'polypeptide(L)'
;TVSGLDIKITDDMRRRLSALVPDEALPEGDMLRVSDDKKFCMEMMQESMQNNMAETVWPKTQYLWPLHPILSWVNDKAGLLYGRGEAPLMGIPGMLEKGELIFVVAGSIPNLKSTPLVDEWFGLLYQNGQYAKTLTMDEVIQKTKISNMSIPNTKSIGETEVSTANNLRESVVAEAKTYLEDCYKNYENKISPMLNEELDKLADLETRHKEYYQMTLFDKERKLQEKERSVEVLFDQFADWVTETLPIQNNPYIRIVTVLMGVSR
;
A
#
# COMPACT_ATOMS: atom_id res chain seq x y z
N THR A 1 15.16 2.03 -18.08
CA THR A 1 13.97 1.98 -17.22
C THR A 1 12.79 2.32 -18.05
N VAL A 2 11.91 1.38 -18.30
CA VAL A 2 10.69 1.62 -19.06
C VAL A 2 9.70 2.23 -18.10
N SER A 3 9.54 3.48 -18.18
CA SER A 3 8.67 4.25 -17.33
C SER A 3 7.26 4.38 -17.93
N GLY A 4 6.67 3.28 -18.37
CA GLY A 4 5.30 3.34 -18.88
C GLY A 4 4.71 1.97 -19.18
N LEU A 5 3.43 1.80 -18.86
CA LEU A 5 2.61 0.64 -19.18
C LEU A 5 1.55 1.09 -20.20
N ASP A 6 1.49 0.42 -21.35
CA ASP A 6 0.45 0.64 -22.35
C ASP A 6 -0.72 -0.31 -22.05
N ILE A 7 -1.88 0.25 -21.73
CA ILE A 7 -3.10 -0.48 -21.38
C ILE A 7 -4.09 -0.35 -22.53
N LYS A 8 -4.58 -1.47 -23.04
CA LYS A 8 -5.71 -1.48 -23.97
C LYS A 8 -6.99 -1.27 -23.17
N ILE A 9 -7.64 -0.13 -23.38
CA ILE A 9 -8.88 0.24 -22.70
C ILE A 9 -10.10 -0.38 -23.37
N THR A 10 -11.01 -0.92 -22.57
CA THR A 10 -12.31 -1.38 -23.01
C THR A 10 -13.33 -0.25 -23.00
N ASP A 11 -14.46 -0.41 -23.66
CA ASP A 11 -15.55 0.59 -23.65
C ASP A 11 -16.06 0.91 -22.24
N ASP A 12 -16.05 -0.08 -21.35
CA ASP A 12 -16.43 0.06 -19.95
C ASP A 12 -15.41 0.89 -19.16
N MET A 13 -14.12 0.66 -19.38
CA MET A 13 -13.04 1.48 -18.82
C MET A 13 -13.10 2.91 -19.36
N ARG A 14 -13.35 3.07 -20.67
CA ARG A 14 -13.47 4.39 -21.29
C ARG A 14 -14.61 5.19 -20.69
N ARG A 15 -15.78 4.60 -20.51
CA ARG A 15 -16.93 5.25 -19.84
C ARG A 15 -16.60 5.69 -18.44
N ARG A 16 -15.84 4.91 -17.70
CA ARG A 16 -15.41 5.28 -16.33
C ARG A 16 -14.37 6.40 -16.33
N LEU A 17 -13.44 6.36 -17.26
CA LEU A 17 -12.46 7.44 -17.45
C LEU A 17 -13.15 8.75 -17.81
N SER A 18 -14.05 8.77 -18.80
CA SER A 18 -14.75 9.97 -19.23
C SER A 18 -15.64 10.62 -18.16
N ALA A 19 -16.02 9.87 -17.15
CA ALA A 19 -16.77 10.41 -15.99
C ALA A 19 -15.87 11.13 -14.97
N LEU A 20 -14.56 10.92 -15.00
CA LEU A 20 -13.64 11.34 -13.94
C LEU A 20 -12.44 12.16 -14.45
N VAL A 21 -12.13 12.08 -15.74
CA VAL A 21 -11.06 12.84 -16.38
C VAL A 21 -11.63 13.68 -17.53
N PRO A 22 -11.03 14.86 -17.81
CA PRO A 22 -11.45 15.69 -18.95
C PRO A 22 -11.30 14.95 -20.29
N ASP A 23 -12.16 15.28 -21.25
CA ASP A 23 -12.15 14.63 -22.57
C ASP A 23 -10.81 14.76 -23.29
N GLU A 24 -10.09 15.87 -23.08
CA GLU A 24 -8.76 16.10 -23.64
C GLU A 24 -7.67 15.18 -23.09
N ALA A 25 -7.91 14.61 -21.90
CA ALA A 25 -7.03 13.64 -21.27
C ALA A 25 -7.32 12.19 -21.69
N LEU A 26 -8.43 11.97 -22.39
CA LEU A 26 -8.76 10.65 -22.91
C LEU A 26 -7.89 10.32 -24.14
N PRO A 27 -7.44 9.07 -24.27
CA PRO A 27 -6.70 8.67 -25.47
C PRO A 27 -7.62 8.67 -26.70
N GLU A 28 -7.11 9.17 -27.81
CA GLU A 28 -7.82 9.18 -29.11
C GLU A 28 -8.12 7.75 -29.60
N GLY A 29 -7.27 6.78 -29.24
CA GLY A 29 -7.42 5.36 -29.57
C GLY A 29 -7.74 4.49 -28.37
N ASP A 30 -7.59 3.18 -28.53
CA ASP A 30 -7.86 2.20 -27.46
C ASP A 30 -6.66 1.95 -26.54
N MET A 31 -5.57 2.70 -26.70
CA MET A 31 -4.36 2.54 -25.92
C MET A 31 -4.17 3.73 -25.01
N LEU A 32 -4.06 3.46 -23.71
CA LEU A 32 -3.72 4.45 -22.68
C LEU A 32 -2.36 4.12 -22.11
N ARG A 33 -1.45 5.08 -22.13
CA ARG A 33 -0.16 4.95 -21.47
C ARG A 33 -0.23 5.52 -20.06
N VAL A 34 0.21 4.72 -19.10
CA VAL A 34 0.27 5.11 -17.68
C VAL A 34 1.65 4.82 -17.11
N SER A 35 2.06 5.56 -16.09
CA SER A 35 3.30 5.32 -15.36
C SER A 35 3.08 5.61 -13.86
N ASP A 36 3.70 4.84 -13.00
CA ASP A 36 3.75 5.07 -11.55
C ASP A 36 4.92 5.98 -11.14
N ASP A 37 5.82 6.30 -12.08
CA ASP A 37 6.88 7.28 -11.88
C ASP A 37 6.35 8.70 -12.01
N LYS A 38 6.08 9.33 -10.85
CA LYS A 38 5.61 10.71 -10.78
C LYS A 38 6.59 11.70 -11.42
N LYS A 39 7.90 11.48 -11.26
CA LYS A 39 8.92 12.39 -11.79
C LYS A 39 8.93 12.34 -13.31
N PHE A 40 8.93 11.15 -13.88
CA PHE A 40 8.82 10.95 -15.33
C PHE A 40 7.55 11.60 -15.90
N CYS A 41 6.39 11.41 -15.28
CA CYS A 41 5.14 12.03 -15.72
C CYS A 41 5.19 13.56 -15.67
N MET A 42 5.82 14.13 -14.65
CA MET A 42 6.01 15.59 -14.53
C MET A 42 6.96 16.14 -15.60
N GLU A 43 8.05 15.45 -15.91
CA GLU A 43 8.98 15.82 -16.99
C GLU A 43 8.26 15.80 -18.35
N MET A 44 7.52 14.75 -18.66
CA MET A 44 6.70 14.64 -19.88
C MET A 44 5.65 15.74 -19.99
N MET A 45 5.04 16.13 -18.89
CA MET A 45 4.08 17.23 -18.83
C MET A 45 4.75 18.57 -19.11
N GLN A 46 5.93 18.82 -18.54
CA GLN A 46 6.69 20.04 -18.79
C GLN A 46 7.16 20.15 -20.24
N GLU A 47 7.63 19.06 -20.84
CA GLU A 47 7.99 19.01 -22.27
C GLU A 47 6.79 19.31 -23.18
N SER A 48 5.62 18.72 -22.86
CA SER A 48 4.38 19.01 -23.61
C SER A 48 3.98 20.48 -23.54
N MET A 49 4.12 21.11 -22.38
CA MET A 49 3.83 22.54 -22.19
C MET A 49 4.81 23.45 -22.94
N GLN A 50 6.09 23.08 -22.98
CA GLN A 50 7.13 23.86 -23.67
C GLN A 50 7.00 23.79 -25.21
N ASN A 51 6.59 22.64 -25.75
CA ASN A 51 6.48 22.41 -27.17
C ASN A 51 5.20 22.97 -27.79
N ASN A 52 4.17 23.26 -27.00
CA ASN A 52 2.86 23.71 -27.48
C ASN A 52 2.42 25.00 -26.76
N MET A 53 3.03 26.13 -27.11
CA MET A 53 2.68 27.44 -26.54
C MET A 53 1.27 27.95 -26.87
N ALA A 54 0.54 27.33 -27.78
CA ALA A 54 -0.75 27.79 -28.28
C ALA A 54 -1.97 26.96 -27.86
N GLU A 55 -1.78 25.72 -27.40
CA GLU A 55 -2.88 24.82 -27.02
C GLU A 55 -2.53 24.04 -25.76
N THR A 56 -3.51 23.85 -24.88
CA THR A 56 -3.37 23.01 -23.69
C THR A 56 -3.36 21.56 -24.13
N VAL A 57 -2.17 21.00 -24.34
CA VAL A 57 -2.02 19.60 -24.72
C VAL A 57 -1.81 18.77 -23.45
N TRP A 58 -2.73 17.87 -23.21
CA TRP A 58 -2.60 16.92 -22.12
C TRP A 58 -1.48 15.91 -22.40
N PRO A 59 -0.70 15.50 -21.38
CA PRO A 59 0.38 14.55 -21.58
C PRO A 59 -0.18 13.20 -22.02
N LYS A 60 0.48 12.58 -23.00
CA LYS A 60 0.10 11.26 -23.52
C LYS A 60 0.28 10.14 -22.49
N THR A 61 1.07 10.38 -21.44
CA THR A 61 1.30 9.45 -20.34
C THR A 61 0.64 9.97 -19.07
N GLN A 62 -0.29 9.20 -18.51
CA GLN A 62 -0.97 9.57 -17.28
C GLN A 62 -0.25 8.98 -16.06
N TYR A 63 -0.19 9.76 -14.98
CA TYR A 63 0.33 9.26 -13.71
C TYR A 63 -0.66 8.30 -13.05
N LEU A 64 -0.21 7.09 -12.75
CA LEU A 64 -1.01 6.06 -12.11
C LEU A 64 -0.93 6.20 -10.58
N TRP A 65 -1.75 7.10 -10.01
CA TRP A 65 -1.84 7.23 -8.54
C TRP A 65 -2.81 6.20 -7.95
N PRO A 66 -2.77 5.93 -6.63
CA PRO A 66 -3.57 4.88 -5.98
C PRO A 66 -5.09 4.98 -6.21
N LEU A 67 -5.62 6.18 -6.43
CA LEU A 67 -7.05 6.42 -6.72
C LEU A 67 -7.32 6.62 -8.22
N HIS A 68 -6.39 6.25 -9.10
CA HIS A 68 -6.61 6.36 -10.53
C HIS A 68 -7.82 5.55 -10.98
N PRO A 69 -8.71 6.08 -11.85
CA PRO A 69 -9.95 5.40 -12.27
C PRO A 69 -9.74 3.99 -12.82
N ILE A 70 -8.63 3.73 -13.48
CA ILE A 70 -8.28 2.39 -13.97
C ILE A 70 -8.04 1.41 -12.83
N LEU A 71 -7.30 1.82 -11.79
CA LEU A 71 -7.08 0.94 -10.62
C LEU A 71 -8.38 0.64 -9.90
N SER A 72 -9.24 1.64 -9.75
CA SER A 72 -10.58 1.45 -9.20
C SER A 72 -11.39 0.47 -10.05
N TRP A 73 -11.35 0.61 -11.40
CA TRP A 73 -12.02 -0.32 -12.31
C TRP A 73 -11.49 -1.75 -12.19
N VAL A 74 -10.15 -1.93 -12.14
CA VAL A 74 -9.51 -3.26 -11.97
C VAL A 74 -9.94 -3.89 -10.64
N ASN A 75 -9.93 -3.13 -9.55
CA ASN A 75 -10.34 -3.60 -8.24
C ASN A 75 -11.81 -4.04 -8.22
N ASP A 76 -12.69 -3.27 -8.84
CA ASP A 76 -14.11 -3.63 -8.93
C ASP A 76 -14.31 -4.91 -9.77
N LYS A 77 -13.61 -5.04 -10.90
CA LYS A 77 -13.67 -6.25 -11.74
C LYS A 77 -13.10 -7.46 -11.01
N ALA A 78 -11.98 -7.32 -10.33
CA ALA A 78 -11.42 -8.39 -9.51
C ALA A 78 -12.39 -8.80 -8.39
N GLY A 79 -13.03 -7.84 -7.72
CA GLY A 79 -14.04 -8.11 -6.69
C GLY A 79 -15.31 -8.78 -7.20
N LEU A 80 -15.65 -8.60 -8.48
CA LEU A 80 -16.78 -9.28 -9.13
C LEU A 80 -16.42 -10.68 -9.60
N LEU A 81 -15.17 -10.89 -10.06
CA LEU A 81 -14.70 -12.17 -10.58
C LEU A 81 -14.32 -13.15 -9.46
N TYR A 82 -13.72 -12.64 -8.40
CA TYR A 82 -13.29 -13.42 -7.25
C TYR A 82 -14.13 -13.02 -6.05
N GLY A 83 -14.84 -13.98 -5.46
CA GLY A 83 -15.64 -13.77 -4.27
C GLY A 83 -14.82 -13.21 -3.10
N ARG A 84 -15.47 -12.65 -2.10
CA ARG A 84 -14.81 -12.24 -0.86
C ARG A 84 -14.21 -13.47 -0.17
N GLY A 85 -12.88 -13.46 -0.01
CA GLY A 85 -12.15 -14.59 0.60
C GLY A 85 -11.65 -15.64 -0.38
N GLU A 86 -11.79 -15.43 -1.67
CA GLU A 86 -11.17 -16.25 -2.71
C GLU A 86 -9.93 -15.57 -3.26
N ALA A 87 -8.89 -16.35 -3.54
CA ALA A 87 -7.67 -15.91 -4.17
C ALA A 87 -7.42 -16.72 -5.44
N PRO A 88 -7.14 -16.09 -6.59
CA PRO A 88 -6.86 -16.83 -7.82
C PRO A 88 -5.56 -17.63 -7.68
N LEU A 89 -5.58 -18.86 -8.19
CA LEU A 89 -4.39 -19.68 -8.38
C LEU A 89 -3.96 -19.58 -9.84
N MET A 90 -2.74 -19.05 -10.06
CA MET A 90 -2.22 -18.80 -11.40
C MET A 90 -0.98 -19.65 -11.67
N GLY A 91 -0.99 -20.38 -12.78
CA GLY A 91 0.16 -21.13 -13.26
C GLY A 91 1.16 -20.24 -13.99
N ILE A 92 2.43 -20.27 -13.59
CA ILE A 92 3.52 -19.53 -14.21
C ILE A 92 4.48 -20.48 -14.90
N PRO A 93 4.41 -20.58 -16.25
CA PRO A 93 5.23 -21.53 -16.99
C PRO A 93 6.70 -21.07 -17.07
N GLY A 94 7.60 -21.95 -16.67
CA GLY A 94 9.05 -21.81 -16.91
C GLY A 94 9.80 -20.81 -16.04
N MET A 95 9.13 -20.19 -15.06
CA MET A 95 9.75 -19.26 -14.11
C MET A 95 9.77 -19.80 -12.67
N LEU A 96 8.80 -20.61 -12.34
CA LEU A 96 8.75 -21.36 -11.10
C LEU A 96 8.93 -22.84 -11.42
N GLU A 97 9.64 -23.56 -10.53
CA GLU A 97 9.79 -25.01 -10.65
C GLU A 97 8.50 -25.73 -10.27
N LYS A 98 8.36 -26.95 -10.78
CA LYS A 98 7.21 -27.79 -10.40
C LYS A 98 7.26 -28.07 -8.89
N GLY A 99 6.17 -27.78 -8.19
CA GLY A 99 6.09 -27.88 -6.73
C GLY A 99 6.47 -26.61 -5.98
N GLU A 100 6.88 -25.55 -6.68
CA GLU A 100 7.01 -24.21 -6.09
C GLU A 100 5.67 -23.48 -6.12
N LEU A 101 5.31 -22.91 -4.97
CA LEU A 101 4.17 -22.01 -4.81
C LEU A 101 4.62 -20.72 -4.14
N ILE A 102 4.16 -19.59 -4.63
CA ILE A 102 4.31 -18.29 -3.98
C ILE A 102 2.93 -17.78 -3.63
N PHE A 103 2.66 -17.65 -2.34
CA PHE A 103 1.47 -16.98 -1.85
C PHE A 103 1.77 -15.49 -1.74
N VAL A 104 1.11 -14.68 -2.55
CA VAL A 104 1.19 -13.22 -2.43
C VAL A 104 0.19 -12.79 -1.36
N VAL A 105 0.71 -12.17 -0.32
CA VAL A 105 -0.06 -11.78 0.86
C VAL A 105 -0.02 -10.26 1.00
N ALA A 106 -1.17 -9.67 1.27
CA ALA A 106 -1.30 -8.32 1.78
C ALA A 106 -1.58 -8.40 3.28
N GLY A 107 -0.71 -7.78 4.08
CA GLY A 107 -0.78 -7.78 5.52
C GLY A 107 -0.80 -6.38 6.09
N SER A 108 -1.66 -6.13 7.06
CA SER A 108 -1.77 -4.83 7.72
C SER A 108 -1.93 -4.99 9.22
N ILE A 109 -1.23 -4.16 9.99
CA ILE A 109 -1.39 -4.06 11.45
C ILE A 109 -1.92 -2.68 11.76
N PRO A 110 -3.20 -2.55 12.12
CA PRO A 110 -3.80 -1.28 12.49
C PRO A 110 -3.47 -0.90 13.94
N ASN A 111 -3.47 0.41 14.20
CA ASN A 111 -3.51 0.93 15.56
C ASN A 111 -4.92 0.84 16.18
N LEU A 112 -5.06 1.30 17.43
CA LEU A 112 -6.36 1.33 18.12
C LEU A 112 -7.42 2.20 17.42
N LYS A 113 -6.99 3.16 16.57
CA LYS A 113 -7.88 4.00 15.74
C LYS A 113 -8.14 3.41 14.35
N SER A 114 -7.79 2.14 14.13
CA SER A 114 -7.95 1.44 12.84
C SER A 114 -7.15 2.04 11.68
N THR A 115 -6.12 2.84 11.96
CA THR A 115 -5.18 3.33 10.95
C THR A 115 -4.06 2.31 10.78
N PRO A 116 -3.72 1.87 9.57
CA PRO A 116 -2.64 0.92 9.37
C PRO A 116 -1.28 1.55 9.71
N LEU A 117 -0.55 0.95 10.64
CA LEU A 117 0.83 1.31 10.98
C LEU A 117 1.84 0.53 10.15
N VAL A 118 1.53 -0.70 9.86
CA VAL A 118 2.27 -1.56 8.95
C VAL A 118 1.29 -1.99 7.86
N ASP A 119 1.65 -1.77 6.62
CA ASP A 119 0.88 -2.19 5.44
C ASP A 119 1.87 -2.70 4.40
N GLU A 120 2.00 -4.01 4.32
CA GLU A 120 3.04 -4.67 3.55
C GLU A 120 2.46 -5.72 2.61
N TRP A 121 3.01 -5.76 1.38
CA TRP A 121 2.78 -6.81 0.43
C TRP A 121 4.04 -7.63 0.27
N PHE A 122 3.92 -8.94 0.40
CA PHE A 122 5.05 -9.86 0.35
C PHE A 122 4.65 -11.22 -0.20
N GLY A 123 5.64 -12.03 -0.56
CA GLY A 123 5.44 -13.40 -1.03
C GLY A 123 5.95 -14.42 -0.03
N LEU A 124 5.20 -15.49 0.19
CA LEU A 124 5.65 -16.65 0.94
C LEU A 124 5.93 -17.79 -0.05
N LEU A 125 7.20 -18.15 -0.16
CA LEU A 125 7.66 -19.22 -1.04
C LEU A 125 7.56 -20.56 -0.33
N TYR A 126 6.85 -21.49 -0.94
CA TYR A 126 6.76 -22.88 -0.56
C TYR A 126 7.39 -23.75 -1.62
N GLN A 127 8.16 -24.75 -1.20
CA GLN A 127 8.77 -25.75 -2.07
C GLN A 127 8.34 -27.13 -1.59
N ASN A 128 7.72 -27.91 -2.48
CA ASN A 128 7.23 -29.26 -2.14
C ASN A 128 6.38 -29.31 -0.87
N GLY A 129 5.56 -28.31 -0.64
CA GLY A 129 4.66 -28.21 0.51
C GLY A 129 5.30 -27.71 1.81
N GLN A 130 6.57 -27.32 1.80
CA GLN A 130 7.26 -26.76 2.96
C GLN A 130 7.57 -25.28 2.73
N TYR A 131 7.43 -24.47 3.77
CA TYR A 131 7.84 -23.08 3.77
C TYR A 131 9.36 -22.99 3.56
N ALA A 132 9.77 -22.18 2.60
CA ALA A 132 11.18 -21.98 2.28
C ALA A 132 11.69 -20.61 2.76
N LYS A 133 11.00 -19.53 2.39
CA LYS A 133 11.34 -18.17 2.80
C LYS A 133 10.24 -17.16 2.46
N THR A 134 10.31 -16.01 3.14
CA THR A 134 9.56 -14.81 2.73
C THR A 134 10.33 -14.05 1.65
N LEU A 135 9.59 -13.51 0.70
CA LEU A 135 10.07 -12.70 -0.43
C LEU A 135 9.47 -11.30 -0.35
N THR A 136 10.26 -10.28 -0.62
CA THR A 136 9.71 -8.95 -0.89
C THR A 136 8.94 -8.97 -2.22
N MET A 137 8.05 -7.99 -2.46
CA MET A 137 7.32 -7.91 -3.75
C MET A 137 8.27 -7.76 -4.92
N ASP A 138 9.38 -7.03 -4.77
CA ASP A 138 10.40 -6.92 -5.81
C ASP A 138 11.02 -8.29 -6.15
N GLU A 139 11.33 -9.10 -5.15
CA GLU A 139 11.83 -10.47 -5.36
C GLU A 139 10.78 -11.38 -6.02
N VAL A 140 9.49 -11.23 -5.64
CA VAL A 140 8.38 -11.95 -6.30
C VAL A 140 8.32 -11.58 -7.78
N ILE A 141 8.33 -10.27 -8.10
CA ILE A 141 8.29 -9.78 -9.48
C ILE A 141 9.50 -10.24 -10.28
N GLN A 142 10.70 -10.16 -9.71
CA GLN A 142 11.94 -10.63 -10.35
C GLN A 142 11.94 -12.13 -10.61
N LYS A 143 11.51 -12.93 -9.62
CA LYS A 143 11.46 -14.40 -9.74
C LYS A 143 10.42 -14.87 -10.74
N THR A 144 9.26 -14.23 -10.75
CA THR A 144 8.13 -14.63 -11.61
C THR A 144 8.11 -13.93 -12.96
N LYS A 145 8.82 -12.79 -13.09
CA LYS A 145 8.81 -11.90 -14.27
C LYS A 145 7.40 -11.49 -14.70
N ILE A 146 6.49 -11.42 -13.75
CA ILE A 146 5.07 -11.15 -13.99
C ILE A 146 4.82 -9.80 -14.68
N SER A 147 5.70 -8.82 -14.45
CA SER A 147 5.64 -7.51 -15.09
C SER A 147 5.99 -7.52 -16.60
N ASN A 148 6.69 -8.57 -17.06
CA ASN A 148 7.19 -8.67 -18.44
C ASN A 148 6.43 -9.70 -19.28
N MET A 149 5.45 -10.38 -18.69
CA MET A 149 4.73 -11.47 -19.33
C MET A 149 3.24 -11.19 -19.40
N SER A 150 2.68 -11.30 -20.58
CA SER A 150 1.28 -11.65 -20.69
C SER A 150 1.16 -13.11 -20.21
N ILE A 151 0.66 -13.33 -19.00
CA ILE A 151 0.43 -14.68 -18.48
C ILE A 151 -0.75 -15.24 -19.28
N PRO A 152 -0.54 -16.25 -20.15
CA PRO A 152 -1.65 -16.80 -20.88
C PRO A 152 -2.57 -17.51 -19.87
N ASN A 153 -3.79 -17.08 -19.77
CA ASN A 153 -4.85 -17.71 -18.99
C ASN A 153 -5.35 -19.01 -19.69
N THR A 154 -4.42 -19.84 -20.16
CA THR A 154 -4.73 -20.92 -21.10
C THR A 154 -4.65 -22.30 -20.50
N LYS A 155 -4.20 -22.44 -19.26
CA LYS A 155 -4.18 -23.75 -18.60
C LYS A 155 -5.09 -23.73 -17.39
N SER A 156 -6.14 -24.56 -17.45
CA SER A 156 -6.90 -24.95 -16.28
C SER A 156 -5.96 -25.62 -15.28
N ILE A 157 -5.85 -25.03 -14.09
CA ILE A 157 -5.18 -25.66 -12.95
C ILE A 157 -6.13 -26.75 -12.44
N GLY A 158 -5.60 -27.94 -12.19
CA GLY A 158 -6.41 -29.07 -11.76
C GLY A 158 -6.87 -28.94 -10.31
N GLU A 159 -7.87 -29.71 -9.93
CA GLU A 159 -8.40 -29.75 -8.55
C GLU A 159 -7.34 -30.17 -7.53
N THR A 160 -6.38 -30.99 -7.94
CA THR A 160 -5.27 -31.46 -7.08
C THR A 160 -4.37 -30.31 -6.67
N GLU A 161 -4.04 -29.41 -7.60
CA GLU A 161 -3.22 -28.23 -7.35
C GLU A 161 -3.95 -27.23 -6.44
N VAL A 162 -5.24 -27.03 -6.67
CA VAL A 162 -6.09 -26.20 -5.81
C VAL A 162 -6.14 -26.77 -4.40
N SER A 163 -6.33 -28.08 -4.26
CA SER A 163 -6.33 -28.77 -2.96
C SER A 163 -4.99 -28.64 -2.25
N THR A 164 -3.88 -28.77 -2.98
CA THR A 164 -2.54 -28.59 -2.41
C THR A 164 -2.32 -27.18 -1.85
N ALA A 165 -2.73 -26.16 -2.61
CA ALA A 165 -2.65 -24.78 -2.14
C ALA A 165 -3.53 -24.53 -0.91
N ASN A 166 -4.75 -25.07 -0.91
CA ASN A 166 -5.69 -24.95 0.22
C ASN A 166 -5.16 -25.60 1.50
N ASN A 167 -4.47 -26.73 1.41
CA ASN A 167 -3.90 -27.43 2.56
C ASN A 167 -2.77 -26.63 3.23
N LEU A 168 -2.11 -25.71 2.51
CA LEU A 168 -1.05 -24.86 3.04
C LEU A 168 -1.60 -23.58 3.69
N ARG A 169 -2.88 -23.27 3.56
CA ARG A 169 -3.46 -21.99 4.00
C ARG A 169 -3.18 -21.65 5.47
N GLU A 170 -3.29 -22.61 6.37
CA GLU A 170 -3.04 -22.38 7.79
C GLU A 170 -1.57 -22.05 8.06
N SER A 171 -0.65 -22.77 7.42
CA SER A 171 0.78 -22.48 7.49
C SER A 171 1.10 -21.10 6.91
N VAL A 172 0.51 -20.75 5.77
CA VAL A 172 0.67 -19.42 5.14
C VAL A 172 0.24 -18.30 6.08
N VAL A 173 -0.89 -18.46 6.77
CA VAL A 173 -1.37 -17.44 7.72
C VAL A 173 -0.44 -17.33 8.93
N ALA A 174 0.08 -18.45 9.44
CA ALA A 174 1.02 -18.45 10.56
C ALA A 174 2.35 -17.76 10.20
N GLU A 175 2.93 -18.09 9.04
CA GLU A 175 4.17 -17.45 8.56
C GLU A 175 3.97 -15.96 8.24
N ALA A 176 2.83 -15.61 7.64
CA ALA A 176 2.47 -14.22 7.39
C ALA A 176 2.37 -13.40 8.68
N LYS A 177 1.75 -13.98 9.73
CA LYS A 177 1.65 -13.34 11.04
C LYS A 177 3.03 -13.09 11.64
N THR A 178 3.91 -14.08 11.63
CA THR A 178 5.28 -13.97 12.14
C THR A 178 6.05 -12.86 11.40
N TYR A 179 5.96 -12.82 10.08
CA TYR A 179 6.61 -11.77 9.29
C TYR A 179 6.09 -10.36 9.63
N LEU A 180 4.78 -10.20 9.76
CA LEU A 180 4.18 -8.91 10.11
C LEU A 180 4.55 -8.46 11.52
N GLU A 181 4.65 -9.39 12.48
CA GLU A 181 5.11 -9.11 13.83
C GLU A 181 6.57 -8.61 13.82
N ASP A 182 7.43 -9.16 12.96
CA ASP A 182 8.80 -8.69 12.82
C ASP A 182 8.87 -7.33 12.10
N CYS A 183 8.04 -7.09 11.11
CA CYS A 183 7.89 -5.77 10.49
C CYS A 183 7.46 -4.72 11.53
N TYR A 184 6.51 -5.07 12.40
CA TYR A 184 6.07 -4.19 13.46
C TYR A 184 7.17 -3.89 14.47
N LYS A 185 7.93 -4.90 14.93
CA LYS A 185 9.07 -4.68 15.84
C LYS A 185 10.10 -3.73 15.24
N ASN A 186 10.38 -3.90 13.94
CA ASN A 186 11.28 -3.02 13.22
C ASN A 186 10.75 -1.58 13.12
N TYR A 187 9.43 -1.42 12.91
CA TYR A 187 8.77 -0.12 12.94
C TYR A 187 8.85 0.50 14.33
N GLU A 188 8.48 -0.24 15.38
CA GLU A 188 8.52 0.20 16.78
C GLU A 188 9.92 0.68 17.19
N ASN A 189 10.95 -0.10 16.86
CA ASN A 189 12.34 0.25 17.14
C ASN A 189 12.79 1.54 16.46
N LYS A 190 12.23 1.89 15.30
CA LYS A 190 12.52 3.14 14.60
C LYS A 190 11.74 4.33 15.17
N ILE A 191 10.48 4.10 15.49
CA ILE A 191 9.56 5.17 15.89
C ILE A 191 9.70 5.54 17.38
N SER A 192 9.94 4.56 18.27
CA SER A 192 10.03 4.81 19.71
C SER A 192 11.08 5.86 20.10
N PRO A 193 12.31 5.88 19.54
CA PRO A 193 13.27 6.93 19.85
C PRO A 193 12.81 8.31 19.40
N MET A 194 12.25 8.41 18.17
CA MET A 194 11.75 9.68 17.62
C MET A 194 10.58 10.22 18.44
N LEU A 195 9.71 9.31 18.87
CA LEU A 195 8.57 9.65 19.71
C LEU A 195 9.00 10.17 21.05
N ASN A 196 9.92 9.47 21.74
CA ASN A 196 10.44 9.93 23.02
C ASN A 196 11.08 11.30 22.90
N GLU A 197 11.84 11.56 21.83
CA GLU A 197 12.41 12.88 21.56
C GLU A 197 11.33 13.96 21.38
N GLU A 198 10.23 13.67 20.69
CA GLU A 198 9.13 14.64 20.53
C GLU A 198 8.35 14.85 21.82
N LEU A 199 8.14 13.78 22.61
CA LEU A 199 7.54 13.89 23.95
C LEU A 199 8.40 14.71 24.91
N ASP A 200 9.72 14.53 24.88
CA ASP A 200 10.66 15.32 25.70
C ASP A 200 10.63 16.79 25.29
N LYS A 201 10.60 17.09 23.97
CA LYS A 201 10.45 18.48 23.47
C LYS A 201 9.13 19.12 23.94
N LEU A 202 8.06 18.35 23.95
CA LEU A 202 6.76 18.82 24.43
C LEU A 202 6.78 19.11 25.94
N ALA A 203 7.37 18.23 26.73
CA ALA A 203 7.52 18.43 28.17
C ALA A 203 8.37 19.69 28.47
N ASP A 204 9.43 19.89 27.70
CA ASP A 204 10.25 21.12 27.79
C ASP A 204 9.45 22.38 27.43
N LEU A 205 8.64 22.32 26.37
CA LEU A 205 7.76 23.42 25.96
C LEU A 205 6.70 23.71 27.01
N GLU A 206 6.08 22.70 27.59
CA GLU A 206 5.12 22.84 28.69
C GLU A 206 5.76 23.54 29.88
N THR A 207 6.96 23.10 30.29
CA THR A 207 7.70 23.65 31.40
C THR A 207 8.02 25.15 31.16
N ARG A 208 8.55 25.49 29.96
CA ARG A 208 8.85 26.90 29.59
C ARG A 208 7.58 27.76 29.55
N HIS A 209 6.45 27.21 29.08
CA HIS A 209 5.17 27.92 29.12
C HIS A 209 4.71 28.20 30.54
N LYS A 210 4.80 27.23 31.44
CA LYS A 210 4.46 27.38 32.86
C LYS A 210 5.35 28.46 33.50
N GLU A 211 6.68 28.44 33.28
CA GLU A 211 7.63 29.44 33.77
C GLU A 211 7.32 30.82 33.22
N TYR A 212 7.02 30.95 31.93
CA TYR A 212 6.68 32.23 31.31
C TYR A 212 5.42 32.86 31.92
N TYR A 213 4.41 32.07 32.19
CA TYR A 213 3.17 32.53 32.82
C TYR A 213 3.38 32.92 34.30
N GLN A 214 4.24 32.21 35.02
CA GLN A 214 4.59 32.57 36.40
C GLN A 214 5.39 33.87 36.47
N MET A 215 6.19 34.21 35.46
CA MET A 215 6.91 35.48 35.38
C MET A 215 6.04 36.68 35.00
N THR A 216 4.92 36.47 34.34
CA THR A 216 3.97 37.50 33.89
C THR A 216 2.91 37.83 34.96
N LEU A 217 3.25 37.77 36.20
CA LEU A 217 2.40 37.85 37.43
C LEU A 217 1.64 39.18 37.64
N PHE A 218 1.56 40.05 36.63
CA PHE A 218 0.92 41.37 36.82
C PHE A 218 -0.48 41.51 36.18
N ASP A 219 -1.00 40.54 35.49
CA ASP A 219 -2.33 40.57 34.87
C ASP A 219 -3.24 39.44 35.33
N LYS A 220 -4.16 39.80 36.25
CA LYS A 220 -5.38 39.06 36.64
C LYS A 220 -5.29 37.55 36.72
N GLU A 221 -5.07 37.04 37.91
CA GLU A 221 -5.04 35.60 38.31
C GLU A 221 -6.06 34.70 37.60
N ARG A 222 -7.23 35.20 37.34
CA ARG A 222 -8.32 34.44 36.72
C ARG A 222 -8.07 34.14 35.23
N LYS A 223 -7.52 35.08 34.48
CA LYS A 223 -7.18 34.85 33.04
C LYS A 223 -5.95 33.99 32.88
N LEU A 224 -5.07 34.01 33.87
CA LEU A 224 -3.86 33.18 33.90
C LEU A 224 -4.26 31.70 34.12
N GLN A 225 -5.10 31.42 35.12
CA GLN A 225 -5.60 30.07 35.39
C GLN A 225 -6.36 29.47 34.24
N GLU A 226 -7.18 30.28 33.52
CA GLU A 226 -7.90 29.78 32.32
C GLU A 226 -6.93 29.43 31.17
N LYS A 227 -5.85 30.19 30.99
CA LYS A 227 -4.83 29.93 29.98
C LYS A 227 -3.95 28.73 30.35
N GLU A 228 -3.49 28.62 31.58
CA GLU A 228 -2.73 27.46 32.07
C GLU A 228 -3.54 26.17 31.90
N ARG A 229 -4.80 26.20 32.26
CA ARG A 229 -5.71 25.06 32.08
C ARG A 229 -5.92 24.69 30.61
N SER A 230 -6.00 25.68 29.72
CA SER A 230 -6.11 25.43 28.29
C SER A 230 -4.86 24.79 27.70
N VAL A 231 -3.68 25.18 28.19
CA VAL A 231 -2.40 24.61 27.79
C VAL A 231 -2.23 23.19 28.31
N GLU A 232 -2.53 22.95 29.59
CA GLU A 232 -2.54 21.59 30.16
C GLU A 232 -3.46 20.64 29.37
N VAL A 233 -4.69 21.06 29.10
CA VAL A 233 -5.63 20.25 28.29
C VAL A 233 -5.09 19.95 26.91
N LEU A 234 -4.37 20.88 26.29
CA LEU A 234 -3.78 20.68 24.96
C LEU A 234 -2.65 19.64 25.00
N PHE A 235 -1.79 19.70 26.02
CA PHE A 235 -0.70 18.74 26.22
C PHE A 235 -1.22 17.36 26.57
N ASP A 236 -2.24 17.28 27.45
CA ASP A 236 -2.91 16.03 27.77
C ASP A 236 -3.56 15.40 26.54
N GLN A 237 -4.28 16.19 25.74
CA GLN A 237 -4.88 15.71 24.47
C GLN A 237 -3.84 15.20 23.49
N PHE A 238 -2.67 15.83 23.43
CA PHE A 238 -1.58 15.38 22.56
C PHE A 238 -0.92 14.10 23.11
N ALA A 239 -0.69 14.01 24.40
CA ALA A 239 -0.17 12.80 25.06
C ALA A 239 -1.14 11.62 24.88
N ASP A 240 -2.44 11.87 25.06
CA ASP A 240 -3.50 10.90 24.78
C ASP A 240 -3.50 10.47 23.31
N TRP A 241 -3.42 11.43 22.39
CA TRP A 241 -3.35 11.13 20.95
C TRP A 241 -2.16 10.23 20.61
N VAL A 242 -0.99 10.51 21.17
CA VAL A 242 0.22 9.71 21.02
C VAL A 242 -0.01 8.29 21.56
N THR A 243 -0.52 8.20 22.78
CA THR A 243 -0.76 6.91 23.46
C THR A 243 -1.83 6.07 22.76
N GLU A 244 -2.82 6.68 22.12
CA GLU A 244 -3.86 5.97 21.37
C GLU A 244 -3.47 5.61 19.92
N THR A 245 -2.52 6.35 19.34
CA THR A 245 -2.13 6.19 17.93
C THR A 245 -1.04 5.14 17.75
N LEU A 246 -0.23 4.89 18.77
CA LEU A 246 0.92 3.98 18.67
C LEU A 246 0.64 2.53 19.05
N PRO A 247 -0.19 2.20 20.05
CA PRO A 247 -0.48 0.80 20.35
C PRO A 247 -1.22 0.12 19.21
N ILE A 248 -0.79 -1.08 18.88
CA ILE A 248 -1.42 -1.91 17.85
C ILE A 248 -2.64 -2.66 18.40
N GLN A 249 -3.57 -2.93 17.51
CA GLN A 249 -4.52 -4.01 17.69
C GLN A 249 -3.77 -5.34 17.50
N ASN A 250 -3.87 -6.23 18.45
CA ASN A 250 -3.14 -7.52 18.46
C ASN A 250 -3.63 -8.53 17.38
N ASN A 251 -4.37 -8.07 16.38
CA ASN A 251 -4.89 -8.89 15.29
C ASN A 251 -4.46 -8.28 13.95
N PRO A 252 -3.38 -8.79 13.33
CA PRO A 252 -3.03 -8.39 11.99
C PRO A 252 -4.12 -8.80 10.99
N TYR A 253 -4.46 -7.91 10.09
CA TYR A 253 -5.28 -8.25 8.94
C TYR A 253 -4.41 -8.90 7.87
N ILE A 254 -4.73 -10.14 7.52
CA ILE A 254 -3.97 -10.92 6.54
C ILE A 254 -4.91 -11.35 5.43
N ARG A 255 -4.54 -11.03 4.18
CA ARG A 255 -5.28 -11.44 2.99
C ARG A 255 -4.33 -12.10 1.99
N ILE A 256 -4.64 -13.32 1.59
CA ILE A 256 -4.00 -13.94 0.43
C ILE A 256 -4.61 -13.30 -0.81
N VAL A 257 -3.78 -12.63 -1.62
CA VAL A 257 -4.21 -11.90 -2.82
C VAL A 257 -4.25 -12.83 -4.03
N THR A 258 -3.21 -13.64 -4.19
CA THR A 258 -3.08 -14.62 -5.27
C THR A 258 -2.07 -15.69 -4.89
N VAL A 259 -2.16 -16.83 -5.58
CA VAL A 259 -1.17 -17.90 -5.47
C VAL A 259 -0.55 -18.13 -6.85
N LEU A 260 0.76 -18.05 -6.93
CA LEU A 260 1.54 -18.29 -8.14
C LEU A 260 2.17 -19.68 -8.05
N MET A 261 1.95 -20.51 -9.05
CA MET A 261 2.40 -21.90 -9.05
C MET A 261 3.26 -22.19 -10.27
N GLY A 262 4.34 -22.95 -10.06
CA GLY A 262 5.14 -23.50 -11.15
C GLY A 262 4.37 -24.60 -11.90
N VAL A 263 4.16 -24.38 -13.20
CA VAL A 263 3.54 -25.35 -14.09
C VAL A 263 4.51 -25.77 -15.19
N SER A 264 4.42 -27.02 -15.61
CA SER A 264 5.18 -27.52 -16.76
C SER A 264 4.79 -26.75 -18.02
N ARG A 265 5.75 -26.46 -18.88
CA ARG A 265 5.51 -25.84 -20.20
C ARG A 265 4.59 -26.67 -21.06
#